data_07c07f4ca18c350fb07e48c7c7bddd24
#
_entry.id   07c07f4ca18c350fb07e48c7c7bddd24
#
_cell.length_a   1.000
_cell.length_b   1.000
_cell.length_c   1.000
_cell.angle_alpha   90.00
_cell.angle_beta   90.00
_cell.angle_gamma   90.00
#
_symmetry.space_group_name_H-M   'P 1'
#
loop_
_entity.id
_entity.type
_entity.pdbx_description
1 polymer ?
#
loop_
_entity_poly.entity_id
_entity_poly.type
_entity_poly.pdbx_seq_one_letter_code
_entity_poly.pdbx_strand_id
1 'polypeptide(L)'
;MEATLQVWSKDYSPVQCNDPFSAQVSHDLWQRIMRDEEGKRHFLRIHDWIVPCGQPVTYEGDHAFLPLWMIDSAGMGGLGDEVNVEILNEEAFPPATRIVLKVVDSAFYNSDVKDELEKALSAIGVIRKHTTLQIRVSALDNFPVDVFVVNTEPADVVLCDGEEVALEFEEPVDHFEPPARPPTPIPPPFEELSSVTPTHWSAAGTGHTLGTSTIAADIPEWRRGIPHRPRR
;
A
#
# COMPACT_ATOMS: atom_id res chain seq x y z
N MET A 1 13.03 -19.80 20.65
CA MET A 1 13.14 -19.33 22.06
C MET A 1 11.87 -18.58 22.43
N GLU A 2 11.32 -18.75 23.63
CA GLU A 2 10.13 -18.02 24.10
C GLU A 2 10.54 -16.93 25.10
N ALA A 3 9.84 -15.80 25.05
CA ALA A 3 10.02 -14.68 25.97
C ALA A 3 8.69 -13.93 26.20
N THR A 4 8.54 -13.29 27.34
CA THR A 4 7.45 -12.34 27.58
C THR A 4 7.99 -10.94 27.44
N LEU A 5 7.41 -10.14 26.55
CA LEU A 5 7.86 -8.79 26.23
C LEU A 5 6.74 -7.78 26.51
N GLN A 6 7.13 -6.58 26.92
CA GLN A 6 6.23 -5.43 26.88
C GLN A 6 6.28 -4.81 25.47
N VAL A 7 5.12 -4.71 24.83
CA VAL A 7 4.99 -4.18 23.47
C VAL A 7 4.59 -2.72 23.51
N TRP A 8 5.32 -1.89 22.77
CA TRP A 8 5.11 -0.46 22.62
C TRP A 8 5.08 -0.06 21.15
N SER A 9 4.39 1.03 20.83
CA SER A 9 4.54 1.64 19.52
C SER A 9 5.95 2.22 19.35
N LYS A 10 6.50 2.13 18.13
CA LYS A 10 7.78 2.77 17.76
C LYS A 10 7.81 4.27 18.02
N ASP A 11 6.66 4.92 18.08
CA ASP A 11 6.57 6.35 18.44
C ASP A 11 7.10 6.66 19.84
N TYR A 12 7.11 5.65 20.71
CA TYR A 12 7.68 5.74 22.08
C TYR A 12 9.13 5.26 22.16
N SER A 13 9.73 4.82 21.06
CA SER A 13 11.11 4.36 21.06
C SER A 13 12.08 5.51 21.35
N PRO A 14 13.10 5.30 22.21
CA PRO A 14 14.14 6.30 22.46
C PRO A 14 15.03 6.55 21.24
N VAL A 15 15.02 5.64 20.26
CA VAL A 15 15.80 5.73 19.03
C VAL A 15 14.87 5.68 17.83
N GLN A 16 14.86 6.75 17.06
CA GLN A 16 14.10 6.76 15.81
C GLN A 16 14.74 5.82 14.80
N CYS A 17 13.94 4.91 14.25
CA CYS A 17 14.32 3.99 13.20
C CYS A 17 13.44 4.23 11.98
N ASN A 18 14.07 4.40 10.81
CA ASN A 18 13.35 4.65 9.56
C ASN A 18 12.78 3.38 8.92
N ASP A 19 13.11 2.21 9.48
CA ASP A 19 12.55 0.95 8.98
C ASP A 19 11.09 0.77 9.47
N PRO A 20 10.10 0.80 8.58
CA PRO A 20 8.69 0.72 8.95
C PRO A 20 8.23 -0.71 9.25
N PHE A 21 9.06 -1.74 9.03
CA PHE A 21 8.64 -3.14 9.08
C PHE A 21 9.25 -3.94 10.22
N SER A 22 10.41 -3.55 10.75
CA SER A 22 11.09 -4.31 11.81
C SER A 22 10.64 -3.92 13.21
N ALA A 23 10.78 -4.83 14.17
CA ALA A 23 10.67 -4.53 15.59
C ALA A 23 12.01 -4.02 16.13
N GLN A 24 12.02 -2.99 16.96
CA GLN A 24 13.16 -2.66 17.79
C GLN A 24 13.04 -3.39 19.12
N VAL A 25 14.06 -4.10 19.54
CA VAL A 25 14.06 -4.87 20.78
C VAL A 25 15.06 -4.30 21.80
N SER A 26 14.86 -4.58 23.09
CA SER A 26 15.80 -4.18 24.12
C SER A 26 17.17 -4.80 23.85
N HIS A 27 18.22 -4.11 24.25
CA HIS A 27 19.62 -4.55 24.04
C HIS A 27 19.89 -5.91 24.71
N ASP A 28 19.36 -6.12 25.90
CA ASP A 28 19.53 -7.37 26.64
C ASP A 28 18.87 -8.56 25.91
N LEU A 29 17.68 -8.35 25.37
CA LEU A 29 17.01 -9.37 24.55
C LEU A 29 17.81 -9.64 23.27
N TRP A 30 18.28 -8.58 22.60
CA TRP A 30 19.11 -8.70 21.40
C TRP A 30 20.39 -9.50 21.66
N GLN A 31 21.09 -9.24 22.77
CA GLN A 31 22.27 -10.03 23.13
C GLN A 31 21.96 -11.49 23.39
N ARG A 32 20.82 -11.82 23.97
CA ARG A 32 20.40 -13.21 24.17
C ARG A 32 20.12 -13.90 22.83
N ILE A 33 19.45 -13.21 21.90
CA ILE A 33 19.17 -13.72 20.55
C ILE A 33 20.48 -13.98 19.81
N MET A 34 21.40 -13.01 19.78
CA MET A 34 22.65 -13.09 19.02
C MET A 34 23.68 -14.06 19.60
N ARG A 35 23.56 -14.42 20.88
CA ARG A 35 24.50 -15.35 21.51
C ARG A 35 24.49 -16.73 20.88
N ASP A 36 23.31 -17.20 20.50
CA ASP A 36 23.10 -18.57 20.06
C ASP A 36 23.18 -18.73 18.54
N GLU A 37 22.94 -17.65 17.76
CA GLU A 37 22.79 -17.74 16.31
C GLU A 37 23.32 -16.46 15.60
N GLU A 38 24.60 -16.19 15.73
CA GLU A 38 25.24 -15.03 15.11
C GLU A 38 25.16 -15.10 13.57
N GLY A 39 24.75 -14.00 12.95
CA GLY A 39 24.71 -13.83 11.50
C GLY A 39 23.40 -14.27 10.82
N LYS A 40 22.44 -14.82 11.55
CA LYS A 40 21.12 -15.16 11.00
C LYS A 40 20.11 -14.03 11.21
N ARG A 41 19.11 -13.96 10.35
CA ARG A 41 17.95 -13.10 10.56
C ARG A 41 17.04 -13.71 11.62
N HIS A 42 16.57 -12.87 12.54
CA HIS A 42 15.65 -13.28 13.60
C HIS A 42 14.31 -12.57 13.46
N PHE A 43 13.27 -13.27 13.88
CA PHE A 43 11.89 -12.82 13.80
C PHE A 43 11.19 -13.02 15.13
N LEU A 44 10.35 -12.07 15.51
CA LEU A 44 9.43 -12.18 16.62
C LEU A 44 8.08 -12.67 16.09
N ARG A 45 7.62 -13.80 16.59
CA ARG A 45 6.24 -14.25 16.40
C ARG A 45 5.39 -13.77 17.56
N ILE A 46 4.47 -12.88 17.27
CA ILE A 46 3.55 -12.26 18.22
C ILE A 46 2.15 -12.59 17.75
N HIS A 47 1.45 -13.49 18.45
CA HIS A 47 0.18 -14.05 17.99
C HIS A 47 0.32 -14.61 16.55
N ASP A 48 -0.41 -14.01 15.63
CA ASP A 48 -0.40 -14.37 14.21
C ASP A 48 0.60 -13.57 13.37
N TRP A 49 1.27 -12.58 13.96
CA TRP A 49 2.22 -11.72 13.27
C TRP A 49 3.65 -12.22 13.42
N ILE A 50 4.43 -12.08 12.35
CA ILE A 50 5.87 -12.37 12.33
C ILE A 50 6.57 -11.10 11.87
N VAL A 51 7.46 -10.60 12.71
CA VAL A 51 8.11 -9.30 12.55
C VAL A 51 9.61 -9.47 12.63
N PRO A 52 10.40 -8.97 11.66
CA PRO A 52 11.85 -9.04 11.76
C PRO A 52 12.38 -8.26 12.97
N CYS A 53 13.36 -8.84 13.66
CA CYS A 53 14.11 -8.15 14.68
C CYS A 53 15.06 -7.15 14.02
N GLY A 54 14.81 -5.87 14.26
CA GLY A 54 15.62 -4.78 13.75
C GLY A 54 16.66 -4.30 14.75
N GLN A 55 16.98 -3.02 14.71
CA GLN A 55 18.01 -2.40 15.52
C GLN A 55 17.68 -2.48 17.02
N PRO A 56 18.63 -2.92 17.88
CA PRO A 56 18.44 -2.92 19.32
C PRO A 56 18.42 -1.50 19.90
N VAL A 57 17.65 -1.33 20.97
CA VAL A 57 17.54 -0.08 21.70
C VAL A 57 17.99 -0.26 23.15
N THR A 58 18.66 0.75 23.70
CA THR A 58 19.02 0.76 25.12
C THR A 58 17.79 1.14 25.92
N TYR A 59 17.14 0.14 26.50
CA TYR A 59 15.96 0.29 27.35
C TYR A 59 15.97 -0.82 28.41
N GLU A 60 15.59 -0.50 29.63
CA GLU A 60 15.59 -1.47 30.73
C GLU A 60 14.45 -2.45 30.61
N GLY A 61 14.72 -3.74 30.79
CA GLY A 61 13.74 -4.82 30.72
C GLY A 61 13.52 -5.36 29.29
N ASP A 62 12.63 -6.32 29.18
CA ASP A 62 12.33 -7.01 27.93
C ASP A 62 11.21 -6.28 27.19
N HIS A 63 11.59 -5.44 26.23
CA HIS A 63 10.69 -4.62 25.44
C HIS A 63 10.83 -4.86 23.94
N ALA A 64 9.71 -4.69 23.22
CA ALA A 64 9.65 -4.61 21.78
C ALA A 64 8.86 -3.37 21.34
N PHE A 65 9.44 -2.59 20.44
CA PHE A 65 8.79 -1.44 19.82
C PHE A 65 8.38 -1.82 18.40
N LEU A 66 7.09 -1.84 18.14
CA LEU A 66 6.49 -2.26 16.87
C LEU A 66 5.96 -1.05 16.08
N PRO A 67 5.90 -1.14 14.75
CA PRO A 67 5.16 -0.17 13.95
C PRO A 67 3.69 -0.09 14.38
N LEU A 68 3.14 1.12 14.46
CA LEU A 68 1.76 1.33 14.92
C LEU A 68 0.74 0.54 14.10
N TRP A 69 0.90 0.49 12.77
CA TRP A 69 -0.01 -0.25 11.90
C TRP A 69 -0.05 -1.76 12.19
N MET A 70 1.06 -2.35 12.68
CA MET A 70 1.08 -3.76 13.10
C MET A 70 0.33 -3.96 14.41
N ILE A 71 0.50 -3.04 15.37
CA ILE A 71 -0.21 -3.05 16.65
C ILE A 71 -1.72 -2.98 16.41
N ASP A 72 -2.16 -2.05 15.58
CA ASP A 72 -3.57 -1.86 15.21
C ASP A 72 -4.13 -3.10 14.53
N SER A 73 -3.39 -3.66 13.55
CA SER A 73 -3.82 -4.85 12.82
C SER A 73 -3.86 -6.12 13.69
N ALA A 74 -3.00 -6.20 14.70
CA ALA A 74 -2.96 -7.31 15.65
C ALA A 74 -3.95 -7.16 16.81
N GLY A 75 -4.63 -6.02 16.91
CA GLY A 75 -5.57 -5.71 18.00
C GLY A 75 -4.89 -5.58 19.37
N MET A 76 -3.61 -5.19 19.38
CA MET A 76 -2.85 -4.95 20.61
C MET A 76 -3.06 -3.52 21.10
N GLY A 77 -3.01 -3.32 22.42
CA GLY A 77 -3.16 -1.97 23.00
C GLY A 77 -1.97 -1.04 22.76
N GLY A 78 -0.79 -1.59 22.55
CA GLY A 78 0.41 -0.84 22.12
C GLY A 78 1.01 0.09 23.16
N LEU A 79 0.60 -0.01 24.42
CA LEU A 79 1.04 0.85 25.51
C LEU A 79 1.64 0.03 26.68
N GLY A 80 2.55 -0.89 26.36
CA GLY A 80 3.22 -1.71 27.37
C GLY A 80 2.47 -2.98 27.75
N ASP A 81 1.65 -3.48 26.82
CA ASP A 81 0.98 -4.77 27.00
C ASP A 81 2.01 -5.90 27.07
N GLU A 82 1.84 -6.79 28.06
CA GLU A 82 2.68 -7.99 28.15
C GLU A 82 2.19 -9.04 27.16
N VAL A 83 3.09 -9.46 26.27
CA VAL A 83 2.80 -10.42 25.21
C VAL A 83 3.85 -11.54 25.23
N ASN A 84 3.39 -12.76 25.14
CA ASN A 84 4.28 -13.90 24.92
C ASN A 84 4.70 -13.93 23.45
N VAL A 85 5.99 -13.97 23.21
CA VAL A 85 6.57 -14.01 21.88
C VAL A 85 7.45 -15.24 21.71
N GLU A 86 7.42 -15.77 20.50
CA GLU A 86 8.36 -16.80 20.07
C GLU A 86 9.42 -16.15 19.16
N ILE A 87 10.69 -16.38 19.47
CA ILE A 87 11.81 -15.90 18.67
C ILE A 87 12.25 -17.03 17.76
N LEU A 88 12.19 -16.78 16.47
CA LEU A 88 12.48 -17.71 15.38
C LEU A 88 13.63 -17.16 14.54
N ASN A 89 14.37 -18.06 13.89
CA ASN A 89 15.35 -17.68 12.86
C ASN A 89 14.78 -17.94 11.45
N GLU A 90 15.48 -17.47 10.43
CA GLU A 90 15.08 -17.60 9.03
C GLU A 90 14.90 -19.07 8.58
N GLU A 91 15.65 -20.01 9.17
CA GLU A 91 15.57 -21.45 8.85
C GLU A 91 14.23 -22.08 9.22
N ALA A 92 13.45 -21.40 10.08
CA ALA A 92 12.11 -21.86 10.47
C ALA A 92 11.08 -21.73 9.33
N PHE A 93 11.41 -21.00 8.27
CA PHE A 93 10.48 -20.68 7.20
C PHE A 93 10.98 -21.19 5.85
N PRO A 94 10.13 -21.86 5.07
CA PRO A 94 10.49 -22.24 3.70
C PRO A 94 10.60 -20.98 2.81
N PRO A 95 11.51 -20.98 1.83
CA PRO A 95 11.59 -19.88 0.88
C PRO A 95 10.31 -19.77 0.05
N ALA A 96 9.87 -18.53 -0.20
CA ALA A 96 8.70 -18.25 -1.00
C ALA A 96 8.96 -18.60 -2.48
N THR A 97 8.02 -19.29 -3.10
CA THR A 97 8.03 -19.53 -4.55
C THR A 97 6.97 -18.69 -5.26
N ARG A 98 5.84 -18.44 -4.60
CA ARG A 98 4.75 -17.65 -5.15
C ARG A 98 4.00 -16.92 -4.03
N ILE A 99 3.66 -15.66 -4.28
CA ILE A 99 2.84 -14.85 -3.39
C ILE A 99 1.73 -14.19 -4.21
N VAL A 100 0.49 -14.35 -3.76
CA VAL A 100 -0.68 -13.73 -4.38
C VAL A 100 -1.13 -12.57 -3.49
N LEU A 101 -1.18 -11.39 -4.05
CA LEU A 101 -1.50 -10.14 -3.34
C LEU A 101 -2.80 -9.54 -3.90
N LYS A 102 -3.52 -8.86 -3.02
CA LYS A 102 -4.68 -8.07 -3.39
C LYS A 102 -4.56 -6.68 -2.79
N VAL A 103 -4.56 -5.67 -3.63
CA VAL A 103 -4.48 -4.28 -3.20
C VAL A 103 -5.90 -3.71 -3.10
N VAL A 104 -6.13 -2.90 -2.08
CA VAL A 104 -7.45 -2.29 -1.86
C VAL A 104 -7.70 -1.18 -2.87
N ASP A 105 -6.69 -0.39 -3.19
CA ASP A 105 -6.80 0.81 -4.04
C ASP A 105 -6.31 0.54 -5.47
N SER A 106 -7.17 0.78 -6.46
CA SER A 106 -6.85 0.63 -7.88
C SER A 106 -5.77 1.58 -8.39
N ALA A 107 -5.54 2.71 -7.71
CA ALA A 107 -4.46 3.65 -8.05
C ALA A 107 -3.08 3.00 -8.00
N PHE A 108 -2.90 1.98 -7.17
CA PHE A 108 -1.67 1.21 -7.06
C PHE A 108 -1.28 0.56 -8.41
N TYR A 109 -2.24 0.02 -9.16
CA TYR A 109 -1.99 -0.67 -10.43
C TYR A 109 -1.62 0.27 -11.59
N ASN A 110 -1.89 1.56 -11.43
CA ASN A 110 -1.56 2.57 -12.44
C ASN A 110 -0.16 3.18 -12.22
N SER A 111 0.54 2.77 -11.17
CA SER A 111 1.85 3.28 -10.79
C SER A 111 2.91 2.20 -10.96
N ASP A 112 4.15 2.59 -11.26
CA ASP A 112 5.28 1.66 -11.31
C ASP A 112 5.80 1.40 -9.89
N VAL A 113 5.11 0.50 -9.21
CA VAL A 113 5.35 0.21 -7.78
C VAL A 113 6.09 -1.11 -7.55
N LYS A 114 6.44 -1.81 -8.62
CA LYS A 114 7.03 -3.16 -8.52
C LYS A 114 8.29 -3.17 -7.66
N ASP A 115 9.23 -2.29 -7.96
CA ASP A 115 10.51 -2.21 -7.24
C ASP A 115 10.33 -1.86 -5.75
N GLU A 116 9.35 -0.99 -5.44
CA GLU A 116 9.06 -0.59 -4.06
C GLU A 116 8.42 -1.73 -3.28
N LEU A 117 7.51 -2.47 -3.93
CA LEU A 117 6.89 -3.65 -3.34
C LEU A 117 7.93 -4.75 -3.07
N GLU A 118 8.80 -5.04 -4.03
CA GLU A 118 9.87 -6.02 -3.85
C GLU A 118 10.79 -5.65 -2.68
N LYS A 119 11.16 -4.37 -2.56
CA LYS A 119 11.95 -3.86 -1.43
C LYS A 119 11.21 -4.01 -0.10
N ALA A 120 9.91 -3.69 -0.09
CA ALA A 120 9.09 -3.81 1.12
C ALA A 120 8.94 -5.28 1.56
N LEU A 121 8.64 -6.18 0.64
CA LEU A 121 8.52 -7.61 0.93
C LEU A 121 9.86 -8.21 1.43
N SER A 122 10.98 -7.82 0.82
CA SER A 122 12.31 -8.23 1.28
C SER A 122 12.65 -7.66 2.66
N ALA A 123 12.24 -6.43 2.97
CA ALA A 123 12.44 -5.81 4.28
C ALA A 123 11.60 -6.49 5.37
N ILE A 124 10.35 -6.84 5.08
CA ILE A 124 9.47 -7.62 5.96
C ILE A 124 10.08 -9.02 6.19
N GLY A 125 10.61 -9.63 5.16
CA GLY A 125 11.33 -10.90 5.18
C GLY A 125 10.42 -12.11 5.29
N VAL A 126 9.47 -12.16 6.22
CA VAL A 126 8.53 -13.29 6.38
C VAL A 126 7.12 -12.83 6.10
N ILE A 127 6.47 -13.50 5.17
CA ILE A 127 5.10 -13.19 4.73
C ILE A 127 4.18 -14.33 5.15
N ARG A 128 3.04 -13.96 5.72
CA ARG A 128 1.99 -14.89 6.12
C ARG A 128 0.73 -14.68 5.29
N LYS A 129 0.11 -15.76 4.89
CA LYS A 129 -1.21 -15.76 4.26
C LYS A 129 -2.27 -15.13 5.17
N HIS A 130 -3.21 -14.40 4.56
CA HIS A 130 -4.33 -13.72 5.20
C HIS A 130 -3.91 -12.60 6.17
N THR A 131 -2.75 -11.98 5.94
CA THR A 131 -2.35 -10.76 6.64
C THR A 131 -2.45 -9.55 5.73
N THR A 132 -2.70 -8.38 6.30
CA THR A 132 -2.66 -7.11 5.59
C THR A 132 -1.36 -6.40 5.90
N LEU A 133 -0.60 -6.06 4.89
CA LEU A 133 0.65 -5.31 4.99
C LEU A 133 0.37 -3.86 4.62
N GLN A 134 0.97 -2.93 5.35
CA GLN A 134 0.91 -1.51 4.99
C GLN A 134 2.23 -1.09 4.35
N ILE A 135 2.19 -0.75 3.07
CA ILE A 135 3.36 -0.39 2.27
C ILE A 135 3.25 1.07 1.86
N ARG A 136 4.33 1.84 2.03
CA ARG A 136 4.39 3.23 1.56
C ARG A 136 4.96 3.27 0.16
N VAL A 137 4.25 3.92 -0.74
CA VAL A 137 4.59 3.99 -2.16
C VAL A 137 4.99 5.41 -2.51
N SER A 138 6.24 5.62 -2.96
CA SER A 138 6.77 6.95 -3.31
C SER A 138 6.03 7.57 -4.47
N ALA A 139 5.61 6.76 -5.45
CA ALA A 139 4.80 7.22 -6.58
C ALA A 139 3.43 7.77 -6.19
N LEU A 140 2.97 7.47 -4.95
CA LEU A 140 1.74 7.98 -4.35
C LEU A 140 2.02 8.93 -3.18
N ASP A 141 3.05 9.76 -3.27
CA ASP A 141 3.47 10.73 -2.23
C ASP A 141 3.71 10.08 -0.85
N ASN A 142 4.26 8.87 -0.82
CA ASN A 142 4.45 8.03 0.37
C ASN A 142 3.14 7.71 1.12
N PHE A 143 2.02 7.73 0.42
CA PHE A 143 0.76 7.32 0.99
C PHE A 143 0.81 5.83 1.39
N PRO A 144 0.34 5.46 2.58
CA PRO A 144 0.27 4.07 2.99
C PRO A 144 -0.82 3.34 2.20
N VAL A 145 -0.44 2.24 1.57
CA VAL A 145 -1.35 1.37 0.82
C VAL A 145 -1.46 0.04 1.53
N ASP A 146 -2.67 -0.40 1.75
CA ASP A 146 -2.95 -1.70 2.34
C ASP A 146 -2.92 -2.78 1.26
N VAL A 147 -2.06 -3.78 1.47
CA VAL A 147 -1.87 -4.93 0.59
C VAL A 147 -2.21 -6.19 1.35
N PHE A 148 -3.27 -6.87 0.92
CA PHE A 148 -3.71 -8.12 1.51
C PHE A 148 -3.00 -9.31 0.87
N VAL A 149 -2.43 -10.20 1.69
CA VAL A 149 -1.81 -11.45 1.25
C VAL A 149 -2.88 -12.52 1.11
N VAL A 150 -3.24 -12.83 -0.12
CA VAL A 150 -4.30 -13.81 -0.44
C VAL A 150 -3.79 -15.23 -0.28
N ASN A 151 -2.61 -15.52 -0.84
CA ASN A 151 -2.01 -16.85 -0.81
C ASN A 151 -0.49 -16.78 -0.82
N THR A 152 0.14 -17.81 -0.24
CA THR A 152 1.59 -18.00 -0.22
C THR A 152 1.92 -19.45 -0.53
N GLU A 153 3.01 -19.70 -1.25
CA GLU A 153 3.48 -21.04 -1.56
C GLU A 153 4.99 -21.12 -1.26
N PRO A 154 5.48 -22.25 -0.72
CA PRO A 154 4.85 -23.55 -0.58
C PRO A 154 4.04 -23.74 0.72
N ALA A 155 4.03 -22.78 1.64
CA ALA A 155 3.36 -22.85 2.95
C ALA A 155 2.59 -21.58 3.26
N ASP A 156 1.76 -21.59 4.32
CA ASP A 156 1.01 -20.41 4.76
C ASP A 156 1.91 -19.28 5.29
N VAL A 157 3.14 -19.60 5.67
CA VAL A 157 4.18 -18.67 6.10
C VAL A 157 5.44 -18.97 5.33
N VAL A 158 5.99 -17.98 4.65
CA VAL A 158 7.15 -18.13 3.76
C VAL A 158 8.17 -17.02 3.98
N LEU A 159 9.43 -17.32 3.71
CA LEU A 159 10.54 -16.37 3.75
C LEU A 159 10.72 -15.72 2.37
N CYS A 160 10.74 -14.39 2.32
CA CYS A 160 11.11 -13.60 1.13
C CYS A 160 12.60 -13.21 1.24
N ASP A 161 13.48 -14.05 0.73
CA ASP A 161 14.94 -13.88 0.88
C ASP A 161 15.64 -13.49 -0.44
N GLY A 162 15.03 -12.61 -1.24
CA GLY A 162 15.67 -12.04 -2.43
C GLY A 162 15.87 -13.00 -3.62
N GLU A 163 15.40 -14.24 -3.53
CA GLU A 163 15.29 -15.14 -4.69
C GLU A 163 14.10 -14.72 -5.57
N GLU A 164 14.07 -15.24 -6.82
CA GLU A 164 12.97 -15.00 -7.73
C GLU A 164 11.66 -15.56 -7.15
N VAL A 165 10.80 -14.68 -6.64
CA VAL A 165 9.46 -15.00 -6.16
C VAL A 165 8.43 -14.57 -7.21
N ALA A 166 7.53 -15.47 -7.60
CA ALA A 166 6.43 -15.12 -8.48
C ALA A 166 5.41 -14.27 -7.71
N LEU A 167 5.28 -12.99 -8.06
CA LEU A 167 4.27 -12.09 -7.52
C LEU A 167 3.07 -12.05 -8.45
N GLU A 168 1.90 -12.36 -7.94
CA GLU A 168 0.64 -12.28 -8.65
C GLU A 168 -0.31 -11.32 -7.94
N PHE A 169 -1.13 -10.62 -8.72
CA PHE A 169 -2.11 -9.69 -8.19
C PHE A 169 -3.52 -10.12 -8.58
N GLU A 170 -4.40 -10.15 -7.58
CA GLU A 170 -5.84 -10.23 -7.83
C GLU A 170 -6.40 -8.83 -8.15
N GLU A 171 -7.59 -8.81 -8.74
CA GLU A 171 -8.30 -7.56 -9.01
C GLU A 171 -8.52 -6.74 -7.73
N PRO A 172 -8.33 -5.41 -7.78
CA PRO A 172 -8.51 -4.54 -6.63
C PRO A 172 -9.95 -4.59 -6.10
N VAL A 173 -10.11 -4.27 -4.82
CA VAL A 173 -11.42 -4.32 -4.16
C VAL A 173 -12.37 -3.25 -4.71
N ASP A 174 -11.83 -2.10 -5.12
CA ASP A 174 -12.58 -0.97 -5.68
C ASP A 174 -12.77 -1.01 -7.20
N HIS A 175 -12.38 -2.12 -7.86
CA HIS A 175 -12.59 -2.29 -9.29
C HIS A 175 -14.07 -2.49 -9.59
N PHE A 176 -14.72 -1.43 -10.03
CA PHE A 176 -16.04 -1.49 -10.61
C PHE A 176 -15.89 -1.79 -12.11
N GLU A 177 -16.23 -3.00 -12.52
CA GLU A 177 -16.38 -3.28 -13.94
C GLU A 177 -17.50 -2.37 -14.47
N PRO A 178 -17.21 -1.41 -15.39
CA PRO A 178 -18.24 -0.56 -15.91
C PRO A 178 -19.30 -1.45 -16.58
N PRO A 179 -20.61 -1.23 -16.35
CA PRO A 179 -21.64 -2.06 -16.92
C PRO A 179 -21.41 -2.20 -18.42
N ALA A 180 -21.42 -3.44 -18.89
CA ALA A 180 -21.19 -3.76 -20.30
C ALA A 180 -22.01 -2.81 -21.15
N ARG A 181 -21.36 -2.00 -22.00
CA ARG A 181 -22.09 -1.07 -22.87
C ARG A 181 -23.11 -1.88 -23.62
N PRO A 182 -24.39 -1.47 -23.60
CA PRO A 182 -25.39 -2.15 -24.42
C PRO A 182 -24.85 -2.20 -25.85
N PRO A 183 -25.01 -3.32 -26.54
CA PRO A 183 -24.49 -3.46 -27.90
C PRO A 183 -24.96 -2.26 -28.72
N THR A 184 -24.00 -1.54 -29.29
CA THR A 184 -24.30 -0.38 -30.14
C THR A 184 -25.27 -0.86 -31.19
N PRO A 185 -26.48 -0.28 -31.29
CA PRO A 185 -27.43 -0.71 -32.31
C PRO A 185 -26.74 -0.65 -33.67
N ILE A 186 -26.72 -1.79 -34.35
CA ILE A 186 -26.14 -1.88 -35.70
C ILE A 186 -26.90 -0.87 -36.52
N PRO A 187 -26.27 0.16 -37.10
CA PRO A 187 -26.98 1.11 -37.97
C PRO A 187 -27.65 0.29 -39.05
N PRO A 188 -28.94 0.57 -39.38
CA PRO A 188 -29.62 -0.12 -40.45
C PRO A 188 -28.75 -0.03 -41.72
N PRO A 189 -28.73 -1.08 -42.55
CA PRO A 189 -27.96 -1.04 -43.79
C PRO A 189 -28.36 0.20 -44.54
N PHE A 190 -27.36 0.99 -44.97
CA PHE A 190 -27.59 2.17 -45.79
C PHE A 190 -28.36 1.74 -47.02
N GLU A 191 -29.68 1.97 -47.03
CA GLU A 191 -30.41 2.01 -48.29
C GLU A 191 -29.78 3.16 -49.07
N GLU A 192 -29.17 2.86 -50.20
CA GLU A 192 -28.69 3.85 -51.15
C GLU A 192 -29.84 4.82 -51.44
N LEU A 193 -29.84 5.94 -50.73
CA LEU A 193 -30.63 7.11 -51.08
C LEU A 193 -30.15 7.60 -52.42
N SER A 194 -30.79 7.04 -53.46
CA SER A 194 -30.69 7.51 -54.83
C SER A 194 -30.86 9.03 -54.87
N SER A 195 -29.77 9.71 -55.27
CA SER A 195 -29.78 11.05 -55.85
C SER A 195 -30.67 12.09 -55.13
N VAL A 196 -30.23 12.55 -53.97
CA VAL A 196 -30.58 13.92 -53.53
C VAL A 196 -29.49 14.84 -54.10
N THR A 197 -29.82 15.57 -55.12
CA THR A 197 -29.04 16.67 -55.65
C THR A 197 -28.59 17.61 -54.51
N PRO A 198 -27.35 18.00 -54.42
CA PRO A 198 -26.91 18.92 -53.36
C PRO A 198 -27.51 20.28 -53.57
N THR A 199 -28.63 20.55 -52.96
CA THR A 199 -29.15 21.88 -52.83
C THR A 199 -28.27 22.66 -51.83
N HIS A 200 -27.34 23.33 -52.40
CA HIS A 200 -26.91 24.68 -52.05
C HIS A 200 -26.56 24.98 -50.57
N TRP A 201 -25.31 24.75 -50.24
CA TRP A 201 -24.70 25.28 -49.05
C TRP A 201 -24.59 26.83 -49.02
N SER A 202 -25.06 27.54 -50.06
CA SER A 202 -25.02 28.99 -50.16
C SER A 202 -26.04 29.75 -49.31
N ALA A 203 -26.94 29.02 -48.61
CA ALA A 203 -27.90 29.65 -47.70
C ALA A 203 -27.57 29.40 -46.21
N ALA A 204 -26.49 28.72 -45.90
CA ALA A 204 -25.99 28.65 -44.54
C ALA A 204 -25.36 30.00 -44.19
N GLY A 205 -26.01 30.73 -43.31
CA GLY A 205 -25.63 32.06 -42.89
C GLY A 205 -24.19 32.16 -42.46
N THR A 206 -23.69 33.37 -42.49
CA THR A 206 -22.35 33.82 -42.04
C THR A 206 -21.90 33.05 -40.84
N GLY A 207 -20.91 32.17 -41.03
CA GLY A 207 -20.28 31.42 -39.96
C GLY A 207 -19.73 32.37 -38.90
N HIS A 208 -20.17 32.22 -37.67
CA HIS A 208 -19.58 32.92 -36.55
C HIS A 208 -18.18 32.38 -36.34
N THR A 209 -17.19 33.23 -36.53
CA THR A 209 -15.81 32.91 -36.14
C THR A 209 -15.74 32.70 -34.63
N LEU A 210 -15.31 31.53 -34.21
CA LEU A 210 -14.90 31.25 -32.85
C LEU A 210 -13.74 32.19 -32.48
N GLY A 211 -14.04 33.30 -31.77
CA GLY A 211 -12.97 34.21 -31.34
C GLY A 211 -13.38 35.62 -30.93
N THR A 212 -14.62 36.03 -31.13
CA THR A 212 -15.06 37.39 -30.74
C THR A 212 -16.38 37.36 -29.95
N SER A 213 -16.46 36.54 -28.93
CA SER A 213 -17.43 36.78 -27.88
C SER A 213 -16.75 37.55 -26.77
N THR A 214 -16.93 38.86 -26.73
CA THR A 214 -16.88 39.62 -25.49
C THR A 214 -17.96 39.02 -24.58
N ILE A 215 -17.56 38.04 -23.78
CA ILE A 215 -18.40 37.60 -22.65
C ILE A 215 -18.42 38.78 -21.69
N ALA A 216 -19.46 39.57 -21.75
CA ALA A 216 -19.87 40.37 -20.61
C ALA A 216 -20.20 39.32 -19.51
N ALA A 217 -19.23 39.06 -18.67
CA ALA A 217 -19.39 38.15 -17.59
C ALA A 217 -20.36 38.76 -16.60
N ASP A 218 -21.56 38.26 -16.59
CA ASP A 218 -22.45 38.42 -15.44
C ASP A 218 -21.82 37.64 -14.28
N ILE A 219 -20.95 38.32 -13.52
CA ILE A 219 -20.31 37.76 -12.33
C ILE A 219 -21.39 37.74 -11.25
N PRO A 220 -21.78 36.55 -10.77
CA PRO A 220 -22.77 36.44 -9.71
C PRO A 220 -22.37 37.26 -8.49
N GLU A 221 -23.29 37.97 -7.90
CA GLU A 221 -23.08 38.95 -6.80
C GLU A 221 -22.35 38.38 -5.58
N TRP A 222 -22.38 37.07 -5.34
CA TRP A 222 -21.69 36.42 -4.21
C TRP A 222 -20.16 36.47 -4.29
N ARG A 223 -19.57 36.80 -5.46
CA ARG A 223 -18.10 36.94 -5.61
C ARG A 223 -17.59 38.38 -5.37
N ARG A 224 -18.45 39.36 -5.11
CA ARG A 224 -18.04 40.76 -4.95
C ARG A 224 -17.60 41.15 -3.55
N GLY A 225 -17.40 40.23 -2.63
CA GLY A 225 -17.24 40.55 -1.21
C GLY A 225 -15.99 40.08 -0.48
N ILE A 226 -14.90 39.64 -1.16
CA ILE A 226 -13.69 39.22 -0.44
C ILE A 226 -12.66 40.35 -0.45
N PRO A 227 -12.47 41.09 0.68
CA PRO A 227 -11.42 42.10 0.77
C PRO A 227 -10.04 41.41 0.82
N HIS A 228 -9.15 41.83 -0.06
CA HIS A 228 -7.73 41.44 -0.03
C HIS A 228 -7.11 41.93 1.29
N ARG A 229 -6.69 40.95 2.12
CA ARG A 229 -5.86 41.22 3.30
C ARG A 229 -4.41 41.47 2.81
N PRO A 230 -3.81 42.65 3.14
CA PRO A 230 -2.40 42.87 2.81
C PRO A 230 -1.49 41.97 3.65
N ARG A 231 -0.55 41.30 3.02
CA ARG A 231 0.55 40.61 3.69
C ARG A 231 1.45 41.63 4.38
N ARG A 232 1.68 41.42 5.65
CA ARG A 232 2.83 41.95 6.40
C ARG A 232 3.94 40.90 6.43
#